data_e91478240dca1418a492a907900b724f
#
_entry.id   e91478240dca1418a492a907900b724f
#
_cell.length_a   1.000
_cell.length_b   1.000
_cell.length_c   1.000
_cell.angle_alpha   90.00
_cell.angle_beta   90.00
_cell.angle_gamma   90.00
#
_symmetry.space_group_name_H-M   'P 1'
#
loop_
_entity.id
_entity.type
_entity.pdbx_description
1 polymer ?
#
loop_
_entity_poly.entity_id
_entity_poly.type
_entity_poly.pdbx_seq_one_letter_code
_entity_poly.pdbx_strand_id
1 'polypeptide(L)'
;MQTHTTLAALRAQLRQWRREGNSVGFVPTMGNLHAGHHELVRLARRHADRVVSSIFVNPTQFGPNEDYARYPRTPDSDIHGLAETGCDALFLPTVEQMYPFGTMGCVQMHVPGITDILCGAHRPGHFNGVAQVVARLFNMVQPDLAVFGRKDYQQLQVIRYMTREMSFPVEIVPAPTLREADGLAMSSRNQYLEGDQRQTAVRIHQTLQFMRDAARQGLPIAGIEDEAATRLEAAGFTVDYAEVRRSDLTRAKSPNEPELVALIAARLGRTRLIDNLEFDAA
;
A
#
# COMPACT_ATOMS: atom_id res chain seq x y z
N MET A 1 0.53 -9.53 -22.94
CA MET A 1 0.75 -9.98 -21.53
C MET A 1 0.49 -11.48 -21.43
N GLN A 2 1.36 -12.24 -20.75
CA GLN A 2 1.18 -13.66 -20.49
C GLN A 2 0.65 -13.85 -19.05
N THR A 3 -0.32 -14.77 -18.87
CA THR A 3 -0.86 -15.07 -17.54
C THR A 3 -0.34 -16.42 -17.07
N HIS A 4 0.23 -16.45 -15.87
CA HIS A 4 0.79 -17.63 -15.23
C HIS A 4 0.02 -17.96 -13.94
N THR A 5 -0.52 -19.18 -13.87
CA THR A 5 -1.22 -19.69 -12.69
C THR A 5 -0.37 -20.65 -11.86
N THR A 6 0.85 -20.99 -12.32
CA THR A 6 1.78 -21.83 -11.57
C THR A 6 3.13 -21.15 -11.43
N LEU A 7 3.79 -21.40 -10.30
CA LEU A 7 5.13 -20.89 -10.02
C LEU A 7 6.17 -21.43 -11.03
N ALA A 8 6.01 -22.67 -11.49
CA ALA A 8 6.91 -23.27 -12.45
C ALA A 8 6.89 -22.54 -13.80
N ALA A 9 5.69 -22.22 -14.31
CA ALA A 9 5.52 -21.48 -15.57
C ALA A 9 6.07 -20.05 -15.45
N LEU A 10 5.74 -19.33 -14.36
CA LEU A 10 6.29 -18.01 -14.09
C LEU A 10 7.84 -18.03 -14.08
N ARG A 11 8.44 -18.94 -13.31
CA ARG A 11 9.90 -19.05 -13.22
C ARG A 11 10.57 -19.44 -14.54
N ALA A 12 9.91 -20.21 -15.40
CA ALA A 12 10.42 -20.51 -16.74
C ALA A 12 10.52 -19.22 -17.57
N GLN A 13 9.47 -18.39 -17.57
CA GLN A 13 9.46 -17.10 -18.25
C GLN A 13 10.53 -16.14 -17.69
N LEU A 14 10.63 -16.03 -16.37
CA LEU A 14 11.61 -15.16 -15.72
C LEU A 14 13.07 -15.59 -16.03
N ARG A 15 13.35 -16.89 -16.07
CA ARG A 15 14.68 -17.40 -16.48
C ARG A 15 15.00 -17.07 -17.93
N GLN A 16 14.00 -17.12 -18.82
CA GLN A 16 14.18 -16.72 -20.22
C GLN A 16 14.59 -15.24 -20.29
N TRP A 17 13.83 -14.36 -19.68
CA TRP A 17 14.12 -12.91 -19.70
C TRP A 17 15.50 -12.57 -19.13
N ARG A 18 15.90 -13.21 -18.03
CA ARG A 18 17.25 -13.02 -17.46
C ARG A 18 18.35 -13.49 -18.37
N ARG A 19 18.17 -14.60 -19.12
CA ARG A 19 19.15 -15.04 -20.12
C ARG A 19 19.28 -14.06 -21.29
N GLU A 20 18.22 -13.34 -21.58
CA GLU A 20 18.17 -12.26 -22.58
C GLU A 20 18.75 -10.93 -22.03
N GLY A 21 19.17 -10.90 -20.77
CA GLY A 21 19.72 -9.72 -20.12
C GLY A 21 18.68 -8.71 -19.64
N ASN A 22 17.36 -9.07 -19.61
CA ASN A 22 16.32 -8.15 -19.18
C ASN A 22 16.23 -8.07 -17.66
N SER A 23 16.10 -6.84 -17.14
CA SER A 23 15.68 -6.55 -15.78
C SER A 23 14.18 -6.75 -15.59
N VAL A 24 13.76 -7.06 -14.35
CA VAL A 24 12.37 -7.38 -13.99
C VAL A 24 11.86 -6.43 -12.91
N GLY A 25 10.87 -5.61 -13.25
CA GLY A 25 10.08 -4.83 -12.31
C GLY A 25 8.85 -5.60 -11.83
N PHE A 26 8.47 -5.43 -10.56
CA PHE A 26 7.36 -6.14 -9.96
C PHE A 26 6.34 -5.20 -9.32
N VAL A 27 5.05 -5.48 -9.53
CA VAL A 27 3.93 -4.76 -8.94
C VAL A 27 2.96 -5.74 -8.29
N PRO A 28 3.10 -6.04 -6.99
CA PRO A 28 2.15 -6.90 -6.28
C PRO A 28 0.83 -6.16 -6.02
N THR A 29 -0.29 -6.82 -6.31
CA THR A 29 -1.64 -6.28 -6.08
C THR A 29 -2.58 -7.34 -5.49
N MET A 30 -3.74 -6.88 -5.02
CA MET A 30 -4.82 -7.77 -4.61
C MET A 30 -5.98 -7.83 -5.63
N GLY A 31 -5.83 -7.20 -6.80
CA GLY A 31 -6.90 -7.06 -7.79
C GLY A 31 -7.84 -5.89 -7.51
N ASN A 32 -8.95 -5.82 -8.26
CA ASN A 32 -9.86 -4.67 -8.32
C ASN A 32 -9.07 -3.38 -8.61
N LEU A 33 -8.37 -3.42 -9.73
CA LEU A 33 -7.39 -2.42 -10.10
C LEU A 33 -8.07 -1.11 -10.53
N HIS A 34 -7.44 0.00 -10.20
CA HIS A 34 -7.85 1.35 -10.60
C HIS A 34 -6.64 2.11 -11.16
N ALA A 35 -6.86 3.33 -11.65
CA ALA A 35 -5.81 4.16 -12.25
C ALA A 35 -4.53 4.26 -11.41
N GLY A 36 -4.66 4.28 -10.06
CA GLY A 36 -3.51 4.27 -9.15
C GLY A 36 -2.64 3.02 -9.31
N HIS A 37 -3.22 1.83 -9.44
CA HIS A 37 -2.47 0.60 -9.68
C HIS A 37 -1.82 0.58 -11.08
N HIS A 38 -2.55 1.08 -12.09
CA HIS A 38 -2.02 1.20 -13.44
C HIS A 38 -0.79 2.13 -13.50
N GLU A 39 -0.76 3.19 -12.70
CA GLU A 39 0.43 4.06 -12.62
C GLU A 39 1.63 3.35 -11.97
N LEU A 40 1.42 2.42 -11.01
CA LEU A 40 2.51 1.58 -10.49
C LEU A 40 3.17 0.75 -11.60
N VAL A 41 2.34 0.16 -12.48
CA VAL A 41 2.83 -0.63 -13.62
C VAL A 41 3.59 0.27 -14.62
N ARG A 42 3.07 1.46 -14.94
CA ARG A 42 3.78 2.41 -15.80
C ARG A 42 5.10 2.87 -15.18
N LEU A 43 5.13 3.08 -13.86
CA LEU A 43 6.36 3.42 -13.17
C LEU A 43 7.37 2.26 -13.22
N ALA A 44 6.93 1.04 -12.95
CA ALA A 44 7.79 -0.14 -13.09
C ALA A 44 8.38 -0.25 -14.51
N ARG A 45 7.56 0.01 -15.54
CA ARG A 45 7.99 -0.01 -16.94
C ARG A 45 9.04 1.04 -17.29
N ARG A 46 9.08 2.17 -16.57
CA ARG A 46 10.13 3.19 -16.75
C ARG A 46 11.49 2.78 -16.17
N HIS A 47 11.50 1.81 -15.26
CA HIS A 47 12.67 1.39 -14.50
C HIS A 47 13.15 -0.04 -14.82
N ALA A 48 12.37 -0.84 -15.57
CA ALA A 48 12.72 -2.23 -15.91
C ALA A 48 12.31 -2.59 -17.32
N ASP A 49 13.05 -3.54 -17.93
CA ASP A 49 12.79 -4.03 -19.29
C ASP A 49 11.54 -4.90 -19.37
N ARG A 50 11.21 -5.60 -18.28
CA ARG A 50 10.02 -6.47 -18.16
C ARG A 50 9.28 -6.17 -16.89
N VAL A 51 7.96 -6.15 -16.97
CA VAL A 51 7.09 -5.91 -15.81
C VAL A 51 6.22 -7.13 -15.53
N VAL A 52 6.29 -7.59 -14.29
CA VAL A 52 5.42 -8.62 -13.73
C VAL A 52 4.45 -7.96 -12.75
N SER A 53 3.18 -8.29 -12.83
CA SER A 53 2.22 -8.00 -11.77
C SER A 53 1.73 -9.29 -11.15
N SER A 54 1.27 -9.24 -9.90
CA SER A 54 0.50 -10.34 -9.31
C SER A 54 -0.86 -9.85 -8.84
N ILE A 55 -1.86 -10.73 -8.91
CA ILE A 55 -3.15 -10.53 -8.27
C ILE A 55 -3.36 -11.67 -7.28
N PHE A 56 -3.31 -11.34 -5.98
CA PHE A 56 -3.53 -12.31 -4.91
C PHE A 56 -4.18 -11.64 -3.70
N VAL A 57 -5.44 -11.97 -3.43
CA VAL A 57 -6.13 -11.54 -2.21
C VAL A 57 -5.60 -12.39 -1.05
N ASN A 58 -4.70 -11.80 -0.26
CA ASN A 58 -3.96 -12.52 0.78
C ASN A 58 -4.79 -12.71 2.04
N PRO A 59 -5.18 -13.95 2.43
CA PRO A 59 -6.02 -14.18 3.60
C PRO A 59 -5.34 -13.78 4.93
N THR A 60 -4.00 -13.85 5.01
CA THR A 60 -3.29 -13.64 6.29
C THR A 60 -3.20 -12.18 6.73
N GLN A 61 -3.53 -11.23 5.85
CA GLN A 61 -3.54 -9.79 6.18
C GLN A 61 -4.93 -9.24 6.53
N PHE A 62 -5.96 -10.12 6.58
CA PHE A 62 -7.32 -9.73 6.97
C PHE A 62 -7.65 -10.27 8.36
N GLY A 63 -8.16 -9.38 9.21
CA GLY A 63 -8.70 -9.77 10.50
C GLY A 63 -10.05 -10.51 10.37
N PRO A 64 -10.52 -11.15 11.45
CA PRO A 64 -11.76 -11.95 11.43
C PRO A 64 -13.01 -11.18 10.98
N ASN A 65 -13.04 -9.87 11.22
CA ASN A 65 -14.18 -9.00 10.92
C ASN A 65 -13.94 -8.10 9.69
N GLU A 66 -12.89 -8.35 8.91
CA GLU A 66 -12.55 -7.58 7.72
C GLU A 66 -13.17 -8.17 6.46
N ASP A 67 -13.05 -7.45 5.36
CA ASP A 67 -13.77 -7.65 4.10
C ASP A 67 -13.19 -8.76 3.19
N TYR A 68 -12.38 -9.71 3.71
CA TYR A 68 -11.73 -10.76 2.88
C TYR A 68 -12.70 -11.51 1.96
N ALA A 69 -13.81 -11.99 2.50
CA ALA A 69 -14.79 -12.74 1.72
C ALA A 69 -15.53 -11.88 0.67
N ARG A 70 -15.66 -10.58 0.96
CA ARG A 70 -16.35 -9.59 0.11
C ARG A 70 -15.37 -8.72 -0.69
N TYR A 71 -14.06 -8.96 -0.54
CA TYR A 71 -13.06 -8.18 -1.28
C TYR A 71 -13.32 -8.31 -2.79
N PRO A 72 -13.44 -7.21 -3.53
CA PRO A 72 -13.84 -7.25 -4.93
C PRO A 72 -12.84 -8.02 -5.77
N ARG A 73 -13.36 -8.84 -6.67
CA ARG A 73 -12.56 -9.61 -7.63
C ARG A 73 -13.07 -9.34 -9.03
N THR A 74 -12.25 -8.71 -9.84
CA THR A 74 -12.57 -8.23 -11.19
C THR A 74 -11.55 -8.75 -12.21
N PRO A 75 -11.36 -10.09 -12.33
CA PRO A 75 -10.22 -10.66 -13.06
C PRO A 75 -10.14 -10.20 -14.51
N ASP A 76 -11.25 -10.17 -15.24
CA ASP A 76 -11.25 -9.80 -16.66
C ASP A 76 -10.86 -8.33 -16.87
N SER A 77 -11.43 -7.43 -16.07
CA SER A 77 -11.08 -6.01 -16.10
C SER A 77 -9.63 -5.77 -15.69
N ASP A 78 -9.16 -6.49 -14.65
CA ASP A 78 -7.80 -6.37 -14.15
C ASP A 78 -6.78 -6.83 -15.20
N ILE A 79 -7.03 -7.99 -15.83
CA ILE A 79 -6.18 -8.53 -16.91
C ILE A 79 -6.10 -7.56 -18.08
N HIS A 80 -7.24 -7.03 -18.50
CA HIS A 80 -7.32 -6.07 -19.62
C HIS A 80 -6.51 -4.81 -19.29
N GLY A 81 -6.78 -4.17 -18.16
CA GLY A 81 -6.09 -2.94 -17.75
C GLY A 81 -4.58 -3.12 -17.55
N LEU A 82 -4.12 -4.27 -17.01
CA LEU A 82 -2.69 -4.57 -16.90
C LEU A 82 -2.03 -4.70 -18.28
N ALA A 83 -2.68 -5.35 -19.22
CA ALA A 83 -2.17 -5.49 -20.59
C ALA A 83 -2.00 -4.11 -21.27
N GLU A 84 -2.99 -3.23 -21.15
CA GLU A 84 -2.95 -1.88 -21.73
C GLU A 84 -1.87 -0.99 -21.09
N THR A 85 -1.50 -1.25 -19.83
CA THR A 85 -0.48 -0.46 -19.12
C THR A 85 0.95 -0.95 -19.31
N GLY A 86 1.16 -1.99 -20.13
CA GLY A 86 2.49 -2.50 -20.47
C GLY A 86 3.02 -3.55 -19.49
N CYS A 87 2.15 -4.26 -18.76
CA CYS A 87 2.53 -5.44 -18.00
C CYS A 87 2.87 -6.60 -18.98
N ASP A 88 4.02 -7.23 -18.80
CA ASP A 88 4.46 -8.34 -19.66
C ASP A 88 3.93 -9.71 -19.17
N ALA A 89 3.88 -9.89 -17.85
CA ALA A 89 3.37 -11.12 -17.25
C ALA A 89 2.50 -10.83 -16.01
N LEU A 90 1.43 -11.61 -15.88
CA LEU A 90 0.57 -11.62 -14.70
C LEU A 90 0.70 -12.96 -13.97
N PHE A 91 0.93 -12.92 -12.66
CA PHE A 91 0.94 -14.08 -11.79
C PHE A 91 -0.33 -14.15 -10.95
N LEU A 92 -1.05 -15.25 -11.06
CA LEU A 92 -2.30 -15.54 -10.34
C LEU A 92 -2.12 -16.79 -9.46
N PRO A 93 -1.40 -16.70 -8.33
CA PRO A 93 -1.21 -17.85 -7.45
C PRO A 93 -2.49 -18.21 -6.69
N THR A 94 -2.64 -19.49 -6.35
CA THR A 94 -3.65 -19.95 -5.39
C THR A 94 -3.15 -19.79 -3.95
N VAL A 95 -4.07 -19.93 -2.99
CA VAL A 95 -3.72 -19.90 -1.55
C VAL A 95 -2.76 -21.05 -1.21
N GLU A 96 -2.97 -22.23 -1.78
CA GLU A 96 -2.13 -23.41 -1.55
C GLU A 96 -0.71 -23.23 -2.12
N GLN A 97 -0.56 -22.54 -3.24
CA GLN A 97 0.76 -22.20 -3.78
C GLN A 97 1.49 -21.17 -2.92
N MET A 98 0.76 -20.20 -2.40
CA MET A 98 1.31 -19.18 -1.50
C MET A 98 1.62 -19.76 -0.11
N TYR A 99 0.79 -20.66 0.39
CA TYR A 99 0.87 -21.23 1.73
C TYR A 99 0.77 -22.76 1.70
N PRO A 100 1.82 -23.47 1.27
CA PRO A 100 1.78 -24.94 1.08
C PRO A 100 1.57 -25.75 2.35
N PHE A 101 1.80 -25.15 3.53
CA PHE A 101 1.52 -25.74 4.84
C PHE A 101 0.31 -25.11 5.54
N GLY A 102 -0.56 -24.43 4.75
CA GLY A 102 -1.70 -23.66 5.26
C GLY A 102 -1.31 -22.32 5.86
N THR A 103 -2.29 -21.45 6.03
CA THR A 103 -2.08 -20.09 6.54
C THR A 103 -1.71 -20.03 8.03
N MET A 104 -2.08 -21.05 8.79
CA MET A 104 -1.75 -21.17 10.21
C MET A 104 -0.36 -21.80 10.47
N GLY A 105 0.08 -22.67 9.57
CA GLY A 105 1.37 -23.36 9.66
C GLY A 105 2.53 -22.65 8.94
N CYS A 106 2.32 -21.44 8.47
CA CYS A 106 3.33 -20.72 7.70
C CYS A 106 4.32 -19.94 8.60
N VAL A 107 5.49 -19.65 8.04
CA VAL A 107 6.50 -18.78 8.68
C VAL A 107 5.87 -17.42 8.94
N GLN A 108 5.95 -16.95 10.17
CA GLN A 108 5.46 -15.64 10.58
C GLN A 108 6.55 -14.58 10.42
N MET A 109 6.16 -13.38 10.01
CA MET A 109 7.07 -12.24 9.91
C MET A 109 6.51 -11.09 10.77
N HIS A 110 7.38 -10.50 11.58
CA HIS A 110 7.05 -9.34 12.40
C HIS A 110 8.16 -8.30 12.26
N VAL A 111 7.81 -7.06 11.98
CA VAL A 111 8.75 -5.93 11.90
C VAL A 111 8.59 -5.08 13.16
N PRO A 112 9.51 -5.19 14.13
CA PRO A 112 9.38 -4.51 15.42
C PRO A 112 9.24 -2.98 15.27
N GLY A 113 8.36 -2.39 16.07
CA GLY A 113 8.17 -0.94 16.14
C GLY A 113 7.34 -0.33 15.01
N ILE A 114 7.13 -1.04 13.91
CA ILE A 114 6.35 -0.52 12.77
C ILE A 114 5.02 -1.27 12.61
N THR A 115 5.00 -2.58 12.83
CA THR A 115 3.80 -3.40 12.60
C THR A 115 2.70 -3.21 13.65
N ASP A 116 3.00 -2.62 14.80
CA ASP A 116 2.11 -2.54 15.96
C ASP A 116 1.61 -1.12 16.28
N ILE A 117 1.97 -0.14 15.44
CA ILE A 117 1.55 1.26 15.56
C ILE A 117 0.55 1.65 14.46
N LEU A 118 -0.09 2.79 14.55
CA LEU A 118 -0.98 3.35 13.52
C LEU A 118 -2.00 2.32 13.03
N CYS A 119 -2.04 2.02 11.73
CA CYS A 119 -2.91 0.97 11.20
C CYS A 119 -2.69 -0.39 11.89
N GLY A 120 -1.46 -0.73 12.29
CA GLY A 120 -1.17 -2.00 12.96
C GLY A 120 -1.80 -2.12 14.35
N ALA A 121 -1.89 -1.02 15.09
CA ALA A 121 -2.59 -0.97 16.38
C ALA A 121 -4.11 -1.23 16.23
N HIS A 122 -4.71 -0.78 15.12
CA HIS A 122 -6.13 -0.95 14.82
C HIS A 122 -6.45 -2.21 14.02
N ARG A 123 -5.43 -2.88 13.49
CA ARG A 123 -5.53 -4.10 12.67
C ARG A 123 -4.43 -5.10 13.08
N PRO A 124 -4.53 -5.73 14.26
CA PRO A 124 -3.51 -6.65 14.74
C PRO A 124 -3.19 -7.75 13.73
N GLY A 125 -1.90 -7.98 13.45
CA GLY A 125 -1.43 -9.00 12.51
C GLY A 125 -1.48 -8.59 11.02
N HIS A 126 -2.13 -7.50 10.66
CA HIS A 126 -2.23 -7.06 9.26
C HIS A 126 -0.87 -6.94 8.57
N PHE A 127 0.04 -6.19 9.16
CA PHE A 127 1.36 -5.97 8.55
C PHE A 127 2.28 -7.19 8.63
N ASN A 128 2.05 -8.11 9.57
CA ASN A 128 2.72 -9.41 9.57
C ASN A 128 2.32 -10.21 8.32
N GLY A 129 1.03 -10.22 7.99
CA GLY A 129 0.52 -10.84 6.76
C GLY A 129 1.06 -10.15 5.49
N VAL A 130 1.16 -8.81 5.49
CA VAL A 130 1.74 -8.05 4.36
C VAL A 130 3.22 -8.38 4.18
N ALA A 131 4.04 -8.30 5.23
CA ALA A 131 5.46 -8.63 5.15
C ALA A 131 5.68 -10.06 4.64
N GLN A 132 4.92 -11.00 5.17
CA GLN A 132 4.98 -12.40 4.80
C GLN A 132 4.63 -12.66 3.33
N VAL A 133 3.53 -12.10 2.83
CA VAL A 133 3.12 -12.32 1.44
C VAL A 133 4.10 -11.67 0.45
N VAL A 134 4.60 -10.46 0.76
CA VAL A 134 5.56 -9.77 -0.10
C VAL A 134 6.89 -10.49 -0.13
N ALA A 135 7.41 -10.96 1.01
CA ALA A 135 8.63 -11.77 1.06
C ALA A 135 8.52 -13.05 0.21
N ARG A 136 7.35 -13.74 0.26
CA ARG A 136 7.09 -14.91 -0.60
C ARG A 136 7.07 -14.54 -2.07
N LEU A 137 6.40 -13.46 -2.43
CA LEU A 137 6.35 -12.98 -3.81
C LEU A 137 7.73 -12.56 -4.30
N PHE A 138 8.56 -11.92 -3.47
CA PHE A 138 9.95 -11.60 -3.81
C PHE A 138 10.76 -12.87 -4.09
N ASN A 139 10.62 -13.92 -3.27
CA ASN A 139 11.27 -15.20 -3.52
C ASN A 139 10.73 -15.92 -4.76
N MET A 140 9.47 -15.75 -5.12
CA MET A 140 8.86 -16.37 -6.30
C MET A 140 9.26 -15.68 -7.60
N VAL A 141 9.21 -14.35 -7.62
CA VAL A 141 9.48 -13.52 -8.80
C VAL A 141 10.97 -13.18 -8.90
N GLN A 142 11.64 -12.94 -7.78
CA GLN A 142 13.02 -12.46 -7.70
C GLN A 142 13.24 -11.20 -8.57
N PRO A 143 12.48 -10.13 -8.36
CA PRO A 143 12.57 -8.93 -9.19
C PRO A 143 13.84 -8.13 -8.87
N ASP A 144 14.28 -7.30 -9.82
CA ASP A 144 15.35 -6.32 -9.61
C ASP A 144 14.82 -5.09 -8.86
N LEU A 145 13.56 -4.72 -9.15
CA LEU A 145 12.84 -3.67 -8.41
C LEU A 145 11.38 -4.03 -8.18
N ALA A 146 10.78 -3.43 -7.14
CA ALA A 146 9.35 -3.57 -6.87
C ALA A 146 8.73 -2.20 -6.54
N VAL A 147 7.57 -1.91 -7.14
CA VAL A 147 6.90 -0.61 -6.99
C VAL A 147 5.75 -0.71 -6.00
N PHE A 148 5.74 0.20 -5.03
CA PHE A 148 4.69 0.32 -4.02
C PHE A 148 4.19 1.76 -3.91
N GLY A 149 2.87 1.93 -3.74
CA GLY A 149 2.27 3.25 -3.60
C GLY A 149 2.57 3.91 -2.25
N ARG A 150 2.94 5.20 -2.24
CA ARG A 150 3.09 6.02 -1.02
C ARG A 150 1.78 6.18 -0.26
N LYS A 151 0.62 6.00 -0.90
CA LYS A 151 -0.68 6.03 -0.24
C LYS A 151 -0.75 5.08 0.96
N ASP A 152 -0.25 3.87 0.81
CA ASP A 152 -0.16 2.88 1.88
C ASP A 152 1.20 3.01 2.59
N TYR A 153 1.44 4.20 3.18
CA TYR A 153 2.75 4.64 3.67
C TYR A 153 3.37 3.68 4.67
N GLN A 154 2.61 3.25 5.67
CA GLN A 154 3.09 2.30 6.67
C GLN A 154 3.45 0.95 6.03
N GLN A 155 2.67 0.48 5.06
CA GLN A 155 3.01 -0.71 4.27
C GLN A 155 4.34 -0.54 3.54
N LEU A 156 4.55 0.61 2.90
CA LEU A 156 5.81 0.91 2.21
C LEU A 156 7.00 0.86 3.18
N GLN A 157 6.87 1.41 4.39
CA GLN A 157 7.95 1.39 5.38
C GLN A 157 8.20 -0.03 5.92
N VAL A 158 7.15 -0.82 6.18
CA VAL A 158 7.29 -2.24 6.56
C VAL A 158 8.06 -3.01 5.49
N ILE A 159 7.72 -2.81 4.22
CA ILE A 159 8.38 -3.52 3.10
C ILE A 159 9.83 -3.06 2.95
N ARG A 160 10.11 -1.77 3.06
CA ARG A 160 11.49 -1.24 3.04
C ARG A 160 12.35 -1.83 4.16
N TYR A 161 11.82 -1.84 5.38
CA TYR A 161 12.51 -2.42 6.53
C TYR A 161 12.81 -3.90 6.29
N MET A 162 11.79 -4.68 5.95
CA MET A 162 11.91 -6.12 5.67
C MET A 162 12.94 -6.38 4.55
N THR A 163 12.87 -5.62 3.46
CA THR A 163 13.77 -5.79 2.31
C THR A 163 15.22 -5.56 2.70
N ARG A 164 15.47 -4.51 3.49
CA ARG A 164 16.82 -4.17 3.97
C ARG A 164 17.34 -5.18 4.99
N GLU A 165 16.53 -5.51 5.99
CA GLU A 165 16.91 -6.39 7.10
C GLU A 165 17.17 -7.82 6.62
N MET A 166 16.34 -8.33 5.70
CA MET A 166 16.48 -9.66 5.12
C MET A 166 17.40 -9.70 3.88
N SER A 167 18.06 -8.59 3.57
CA SER A 167 19.01 -8.48 2.43
C SER A 167 18.42 -8.96 1.10
N PHE A 168 17.13 -8.68 0.85
CA PHE A 168 16.56 -8.93 -0.47
C PHE A 168 17.23 -8.02 -1.51
N PRO A 169 17.75 -8.56 -2.62
CA PRO A 169 18.35 -7.79 -3.69
C PRO A 169 17.27 -7.14 -4.58
N VAL A 170 16.37 -6.37 -3.97
CA VAL A 170 15.22 -5.73 -4.62
C VAL A 170 15.21 -4.25 -4.28
N GLU A 171 15.26 -3.39 -5.29
CA GLU A 171 15.06 -1.96 -5.10
C GLU A 171 13.57 -1.66 -4.85
N ILE A 172 13.25 -0.93 -3.79
CA ILE A 172 11.87 -0.51 -3.49
C ILE A 172 11.62 0.90 -4.04
N VAL A 173 10.85 0.97 -5.11
CA VAL A 173 10.50 2.23 -5.80
C VAL A 173 9.16 2.75 -5.28
N PRO A 174 9.14 3.92 -4.58
CA PRO A 174 7.89 4.50 -4.09
C PRO A 174 7.18 5.27 -5.21
N ALA A 175 5.91 4.93 -5.47
CA ALA A 175 5.07 5.66 -6.41
C ALA A 175 4.26 6.75 -5.70
N PRO A 176 4.14 7.95 -6.29
CA PRO A 176 3.30 9.01 -5.73
C PRO A 176 1.84 8.57 -5.56
N THR A 177 1.17 9.14 -4.55
CA THR A 177 -0.27 8.94 -4.35
C THR A 177 -1.04 9.59 -5.49
N LEU A 178 -1.75 8.77 -6.28
CA LEU A 178 -2.65 9.30 -7.30
C LEU A 178 -3.97 9.72 -6.64
N ARG A 179 -4.47 10.90 -7.02
CA ARG A 179 -5.67 11.49 -6.45
C ARG A 179 -6.71 11.75 -7.53
N GLU A 180 -7.98 11.73 -7.11
CA GLU A 180 -9.09 12.27 -7.91
C GLU A 180 -8.94 13.79 -8.07
N ALA A 181 -9.68 14.39 -8.99
CA ALA A 181 -9.63 15.84 -9.28
C ALA A 181 -9.92 16.72 -8.04
N ASP A 182 -10.69 16.21 -7.09
CA ASP A 182 -11.04 16.89 -5.84
C ASP A 182 -10.04 16.65 -4.69
N GLY A 183 -8.98 15.88 -4.94
CA GLY A 183 -7.91 15.59 -3.99
C GLY A 183 -8.06 14.27 -3.23
N LEU A 184 -9.20 13.56 -3.32
CA LEU A 184 -9.36 12.26 -2.67
C LEU A 184 -8.33 11.26 -3.22
N ALA A 185 -7.59 10.60 -2.33
CA ALA A 185 -6.66 9.54 -2.72
C ALA A 185 -7.42 8.37 -3.37
N MET A 186 -6.95 7.90 -4.52
CA MET A 186 -7.58 6.77 -5.20
C MET A 186 -7.45 5.49 -4.37
N SER A 187 -8.56 4.77 -4.23
CA SER A 187 -8.64 3.52 -3.47
C SER A 187 -9.75 2.64 -4.00
N SER A 188 -9.52 1.32 -4.02
CA SER A 188 -10.58 0.34 -4.32
C SER A 188 -11.76 0.44 -3.36
N ARG A 189 -11.57 1.00 -2.16
CA ARG A 189 -12.64 1.20 -1.17
C ARG A 189 -13.49 2.44 -1.43
N ASN A 190 -13.07 3.36 -2.32
CA ASN A 190 -13.89 4.53 -2.68
C ASN A 190 -15.23 4.13 -3.29
N GLN A 191 -15.33 2.97 -3.93
CA GLN A 191 -16.59 2.43 -4.47
C GLN A 191 -17.66 2.14 -3.41
N TYR A 192 -17.27 2.03 -2.13
CA TYR A 192 -18.21 1.81 -1.02
C TYR A 192 -18.77 3.11 -0.42
N LEU A 193 -18.30 4.27 -0.90
CA LEU A 193 -18.79 5.58 -0.47
C LEU A 193 -20.09 5.89 -1.20
N GLU A 194 -21.18 6.05 -0.44
CA GLU A 194 -22.52 6.30 -0.95
C GLU A 194 -22.94 7.76 -0.73
N GLY A 195 -23.66 8.33 -1.69
CA GLY A 195 -24.25 9.67 -1.58
C GLY A 195 -23.23 10.73 -1.18
N ASP A 196 -23.54 11.48 -0.12
CA ASP A 196 -22.71 12.59 0.37
C ASP A 196 -21.37 12.14 0.96
N GLN A 197 -21.21 10.84 1.29
CA GLN A 197 -19.95 10.30 1.81
C GLN A 197 -18.80 10.50 0.83
N ARG A 198 -19.04 10.34 -0.48
CA ARG A 198 -18.00 10.57 -1.50
C ARG A 198 -17.47 12.01 -1.47
N GLN A 199 -18.34 12.99 -1.28
CA GLN A 199 -17.96 14.41 -1.15
C GLN A 199 -17.27 14.67 0.18
N THR A 200 -17.79 14.11 1.27
CA THR A 200 -17.22 14.25 2.63
C THR A 200 -15.81 13.64 2.71
N ALA A 201 -15.54 12.53 2.00
CA ALA A 201 -14.25 11.82 2.03
C ALA A 201 -13.05 12.73 1.68
N VAL A 202 -13.24 13.78 0.88
CA VAL A 202 -12.23 14.78 0.53
C VAL A 202 -11.67 15.51 1.75
N ARG A 203 -12.44 15.57 2.86
CA ARG A 203 -12.01 16.20 4.12
C ARG A 203 -10.71 15.59 4.66
N ILE A 204 -10.42 14.30 4.41
CA ILE A 204 -9.15 13.68 4.81
C ILE A 204 -7.98 14.43 4.19
N HIS A 205 -8.00 14.63 2.87
CA HIS A 205 -6.91 15.35 2.18
C HIS A 205 -6.80 16.81 2.64
N GLN A 206 -7.93 17.49 2.80
CA GLN A 206 -7.96 18.87 3.31
C GLN A 206 -7.38 18.96 4.74
N THR A 207 -7.68 17.97 5.59
CA THR A 207 -7.11 17.91 6.95
C THR A 207 -5.61 17.63 6.92
N LEU A 208 -5.11 16.76 6.04
CA LEU A 208 -3.66 16.58 5.85
C LEU A 208 -2.95 17.86 5.42
N GLN A 209 -3.57 18.64 4.52
CA GLN A 209 -3.04 19.95 4.12
C GLN A 209 -2.99 20.91 5.31
N PHE A 210 -4.05 20.96 6.13
CA PHE A 210 -4.06 21.73 7.37
C PHE A 210 -2.92 21.27 8.30
N MET A 211 -2.73 19.97 8.53
CA MET A 211 -1.68 19.46 9.43
C MET A 211 -0.28 19.90 8.96
N ARG A 212 0.00 19.81 7.66
CA ARG A 212 1.24 20.31 7.06
C ARG A 212 1.44 21.80 7.28
N ASP A 213 0.41 22.59 6.97
CA ASP A 213 0.50 24.05 6.99
C ASP A 213 0.62 24.58 8.43
N ALA A 214 -0.05 23.95 9.38
CA ALA A 214 0.08 24.23 10.81
C ALA A 214 1.48 23.88 11.36
N ALA A 215 2.04 22.74 10.92
CA ALA A 215 3.40 22.35 11.28
C ALA A 215 4.42 23.37 10.74
N ARG A 216 4.29 23.80 9.49
CA ARG A 216 5.14 24.86 8.89
C ARG A 216 5.01 26.21 9.60
N GLN A 217 3.91 26.48 10.25
CA GLN A 217 3.73 27.67 11.11
C GLN A 217 4.32 27.48 12.52
N GLY A 218 4.90 26.32 12.82
CA GLY A 218 5.51 26.04 14.11
C GLY A 218 4.53 25.68 15.23
N LEU A 219 3.28 25.33 14.91
CA LEU A 219 2.33 24.92 15.93
C LEU A 219 2.77 23.60 16.58
N PRO A 220 2.52 23.40 17.88
CA PRO A 220 2.84 22.16 18.58
C PRO A 220 2.14 20.95 17.95
N ILE A 221 2.87 19.85 17.76
CA ILE A 221 2.35 18.64 17.09
C ILE A 221 1.08 18.12 17.76
N ALA A 222 1.04 18.05 19.10
CA ALA A 222 -0.16 17.59 19.82
C ALA A 222 -1.41 18.45 19.48
N GLY A 223 -1.26 19.77 19.42
CA GLY A 223 -2.36 20.66 19.03
C GLY A 223 -2.80 20.48 17.58
N ILE A 224 -1.86 20.16 16.67
CA ILE A 224 -2.17 19.85 15.27
C ILE A 224 -2.96 18.54 15.17
N GLU A 225 -2.55 17.51 15.90
CA GLU A 225 -3.20 16.20 15.93
C GLU A 225 -4.61 16.28 16.51
N ASP A 226 -4.79 16.99 17.63
CA ASP A 226 -6.09 17.19 18.29
C ASP A 226 -7.07 17.97 17.38
N GLU A 227 -6.61 19.05 16.77
CA GLU A 227 -7.43 19.84 15.84
C GLU A 227 -7.80 19.06 14.59
N ALA A 228 -6.86 18.24 14.05
CA ALA A 228 -7.11 17.38 12.91
C ALA A 228 -8.20 16.35 13.21
N ALA A 229 -8.15 15.71 14.38
CA ALA A 229 -9.18 14.79 14.83
C ALA A 229 -10.54 15.48 14.97
N THR A 230 -10.59 16.64 15.62
CA THR A 230 -11.81 17.45 15.78
C THR A 230 -12.47 17.82 14.46
N ARG A 231 -11.68 18.24 13.46
CA ARG A 231 -12.18 18.55 12.10
C ARG A 231 -12.80 17.37 11.39
N LEU A 232 -12.20 16.20 11.52
CA LEU A 232 -12.70 14.97 10.92
C LEU A 232 -13.98 14.50 11.62
N GLU A 233 -14.03 14.53 12.94
CA GLU A 233 -15.22 14.17 13.74
C GLU A 233 -16.40 15.10 13.44
N ALA A 234 -16.16 16.41 13.35
CA ALA A 234 -17.16 17.39 12.95
C ALA A 234 -17.70 17.14 11.52
N ALA A 235 -16.91 16.52 10.66
CA ALA A 235 -17.33 16.10 9.31
C ALA A 235 -18.01 14.72 9.29
N GLY A 236 -18.22 14.06 10.45
CA GLY A 236 -18.91 12.79 10.57
C GLY A 236 -18.03 11.55 10.46
N PHE A 237 -16.70 11.69 10.59
CA PHE A 237 -15.79 10.54 10.65
C PHE A 237 -15.66 10.01 12.08
N THR A 238 -15.39 8.72 12.17
CA THR A 238 -14.80 8.11 13.38
C THR A 238 -13.30 7.97 13.13
N VAL A 239 -12.49 8.72 13.90
CA VAL A 239 -11.04 8.79 13.69
C VAL A 239 -10.35 7.64 14.40
N ASP A 240 -9.58 6.83 13.65
CA ASP A 240 -8.67 5.85 14.26
C ASP A 240 -7.39 6.55 14.73
N TYR A 241 -6.82 7.42 13.89
CA TYR A 241 -5.71 8.31 14.21
C TYR A 241 -5.59 9.47 13.21
N ALA A 242 -5.04 10.60 13.68
CA ALA A 242 -4.55 11.72 12.88
C ALA A 242 -3.21 12.16 13.50
N GLU A 243 -2.08 11.74 12.93
CA GLU A 243 -0.78 11.88 13.57
C GLU A 243 0.27 12.49 12.63
N VAL A 244 1.21 13.25 13.21
CA VAL A 244 2.43 13.72 12.54
C VAL A 244 3.60 12.89 13.05
N ARG A 245 4.30 12.26 12.14
CA ARG A 245 5.47 11.43 12.44
C ARG A 245 6.66 11.81 11.57
N ARG A 246 7.82 11.28 11.90
CA ARG A 246 8.99 11.29 11.02
C ARG A 246 8.76 10.32 9.86
N SER A 247 9.53 10.48 8.79
CA SER A 247 9.44 9.59 7.61
C SER A 247 9.67 8.11 7.92
N ASP A 248 10.39 7.79 9.00
CA ASP A 248 10.61 6.42 9.49
C ASP A 248 9.50 5.91 10.42
N LEU A 249 8.40 6.69 10.59
CA LEU A 249 7.25 6.44 11.47
C LEU A 249 7.54 6.55 12.97
N THR A 250 8.72 6.96 13.40
CA THR A 250 8.97 7.32 14.80
C THR A 250 8.20 8.61 15.17
N ARG A 251 7.94 8.80 16.46
CA ARG A 251 7.23 10.01 16.92
C ARG A 251 8.05 11.26 16.64
N ALA A 252 7.45 12.23 15.94
CA ALA A 252 8.02 13.56 15.81
C ALA A 252 7.94 14.29 17.15
N LYS A 253 9.00 14.99 17.54
CA LYS A 253 9.09 15.76 18.78
C LYS A 253 8.89 17.25 18.56
N SER A 254 9.11 17.72 17.34
CA SER A 254 9.01 19.12 16.94
C SER A 254 8.45 19.23 15.53
N PRO A 255 7.64 20.26 15.24
CA PRO A 255 7.18 20.54 13.88
C PRO A 255 8.32 20.99 12.93
N ASN A 256 9.49 21.32 13.48
CA ASN A 256 10.66 21.77 12.73
C ASN A 256 11.64 20.63 12.36
N GLU A 257 11.27 19.38 12.63
CA GLU A 257 12.08 18.23 12.19
C GLU A 257 11.98 18.06 10.67
N PRO A 258 13.06 17.60 10.03
CA PRO A 258 13.03 17.28 8.59
C PRO A 258 12.22 16.02 8.33
N GLU A 259 11.75 15.88 7.09
CA GLU A 259 11.10 14.67 6.60
C GLU A 259 9.94 14.19 7.47
N LEU A 260 8.95 15.06 7.66
CA LEU A 260 7.72 14.75 8.38
C LEU A 260 6.67 14.13 7.45
N VAL A 261 5.77 13.36 8.04
CA VAL A 261 4.59 12.81 7.38
C VAL A 261 3.37 12.97 8.27
N ALA A 262 2.33 13.60 7.75
CA ALA A 262 0.99 13.58 8.33
C ALA A 262 0.26 12.33 7.85
N LEU A 263 -0.37 11.59 8.76
CA LEU A 263 -1.04 10.32 8.48
C LEU A 263 -2.43 10.33 9.12
N ILE A 264 -3.44 9.97 8.35
CA ILE A 264 -4.82 9.86 8.81
C ILE A 264 -5.36 8.47 8.47
N ALA A 265 -6.05 7.87 9.44
CA ALA A 265 -6.98 6.79 9.21
C ALA A 265 -8.30 7.10 9.91
N ALA A 266 -9.39 7.06 9.17
CA ALA A 266 -10.71 7.36 9.70
C ALA A 266 -11.79 6.57 8.96
N ARG A 267 -12.92 6.33 9.62
CA ARG A 267 -14.09 5.66 9.06
C ARG A 267 -15.17 6.68 8.74
N LEU A 268 -15.73 6.56 7.53
CA LEU A 268 -16.92 7.27 7.14
C LEU A 268 -18.02 6.24 6.86
N GLY A 269 -18.99 6.18 7.77
CA GLY A 269 -19.92 5.05 7.81
C GLY A 269 -19.17 3.72 8.01
N ARG A 270 -19.29 2.81 7.06
CA ARG A 270 -18.63 1.49 7.10
C ARG A 270 -17.24 1.48 6.43
N THR A 271 -16.91 2.53 5.68
CA THR A 271 -15.69 2.58 4.86
C THR A 271 -14.53 3.17 5.65
N ARG A 272 -13.47 2.38 5.85
CA ARG A 272 -12.22 2.85 6.42
C ARG A 272 -11.34 3.42 5.32
N LEU A 273 -10.97 4.68 5.47
CA LEU A 273 -10.12 5.41 4.55
C LEU A 273 -8.78 5.72 5.22
N ILE A 274 -7.72 5.70 4.42
CA ILE A 274 -6.38 6.11 4.83
C ILE A 274 -5.80 7.06 3.80
N ASP A 275 -5.03 8.03 4.27
CA ASP A 275 -4.26 8.92 3.42
C ASP A 275 -3.07 9.48 4.20
N ASN A 276 -2.11 10.06 3.49
CA ASN A 276 -0.94 10.70 4.08
C ASN A 276 -0.41 11.82 3.21
N LEU A 277 0.43 12.66 3.82
CA LEU A 277 1.12 13.74 3.16
C LEU A 277 2.51 13.91 3.76
N GLU A 278 3.55 13.65 2.95
CA GLU A 278 4.95 13.94 3.31
C GLU A 278 5.24 15.42 3.12
N PHE A 279 6.01 16.01 4.02
CA PHE A 279 6.42 17.41 3.93
C PHE A 279 7.71 17.67 4.72
N ASP A 280 8.43 18.67 4.31
CA ASP A 280 9.54 19.23 5.07
C ASP A 280 9.04 20.38 5.95
N ALA A 281 9.72 20.59 7.08
CA ALA A 281 9.63 21.83 7.84
C ALA A 281 9.99 23.02 6.92
N ALA A 282 9.45 24.18 7.22
CA ALA A 282 9.67 25.39 6.43
C ALA A 282 11.14 25.87 6.52
#